data_25834acce08a28f0af9f2ccd87cbdbf2
#
_entry.id   25834acce08a28f0af9f2ccd87cbdbf2
#
_cell.length_a   1.000
_cell.length_b   1.000
_cell.length_c   1.000
_cell.angle_alpha   90.00
_cell.angle_beta   90.00
_cell.angle_gamma   90.00
#
_symmetry.space_group_name_H-M   'P 1'
#
loop_
_entity.id
_entity.type
_entity.pdbx_description
1 polymer ?
#
loop_
_entity_poly.entity_id
_entity_poly.type
_entity_poly.pdbx_seq_one_letter_code
_entity_poly.pdbx_strand_id
1 'polypeptide(L)'
;YPREYRRASRGHVEYNFVPNLKKTFNRGFTNYFLHGRQPDISSFDTPKAIGEYVGKVKEIRGNVSFNVATVASFANGDGLCFINDERELEGFRVNKVEGNRLFPFRMPENLRPGMALYRNNDQAFEQILARKTAERRIPLFIELQPVLEKDEDNGEVVDGFLATANIFKSVEQGLYYKAAEVFTPMQLQCAKRSQHDNMIAQMSKFGESKYECKHVVLKNDIDAAFIPNSVLSNVRRELIQKLDQRITDELNRSLISGMDRNFFASPYRLDQPGEREAKSQKELTWQPEYEKWRYTYNIANDAAVDFYKMHGLENIQPAFELGANKRKDESLIMQCRHCIRYS
;
A
#
# COMPACT_ATOMS: atom_id res chain seq x y z
N TYR A 1 2.67 20.31 -5.64
CA TYR A 1 3.17 19.45 -6.73
C TYR A 1 3.01 20.19 -8.05
N PRO A 2 3.92 20.01 -9.03
CA PRO A 2 3.79 20.60 -10.36
C PRO A 2 2.44 20.21 -11.00
N ARG A 3 1.89 21.09 -11.85
CA ARG A 3 0.61 20.86 -12.55
C ARG A 3 0.61 19.61 -13.45
N GLU A 4 1.78 19.09 -13.76
CA GLU A 4 2.01 17.88 -14.56
C GLU A 4 1.66 16.58 -13.81
N TYR A 5 1.64 16.62 -12.48
CA TYR A 5 1.34 15.45 -11.66
C TYR A 5 -0.10 15.47 -11.17
N ARG A 6 -0.78 14.38 -11.32
CA ARG A 6 -2.13 14.15 -10.80
C ARG A 6 -2.19 12.87 -9.99
N ARG A 7 -3.16 12.79 -9.10
CA ARG A 7 -3.39 11.59 -8.32
C ARG A 7 -3.75 10.42 -9.23
N ALA A 8 -3.01 9.32 -9.18
CA ALA A 8 -3.28 8.12 -9.97
C ALA A 8 -4.43 7.28 -9.38
N SER A 9 -4.59 7.28 -8.06
CA SER A 9 -5.62 6.50 -7.38
C SER A 9 -6.95 7.24 -7.31
N ARG A 10 -8.07 6.51 -7.48
CA ARG A 10 -9.44 7.03 -7.35
C ARG A 10 -9.95 6.91 -5.92
N GLY A 11 -10.96 7.74 -5.60
CA GLY A 11 -11.59 7.76 -4.30
C GLY A 11 -10.74 8.40 -3.21
N HIS A 12 -11.21 8.34 -1.99
CA HIS A 12 -10.52 8.81 -0.79
C HIS A 12 -10.42 7.68 0.23
N VAL A 13 -9.47 7.82 1.15
CA VAL A 13 -9.26 6.87 2.24
C VAL A 13 -9.55 7.59 3.54
N GLU A 14 -10.42 7.01 4.34
CA GLU A 14 -10.67 7.42 5.72
C GLU A 14 -9.87 6.50 6.64
N TYR A 15 -9.10 7.10 7.53
CA TYR A 15 -8.32 6.39 8.54
C TYR A 15 -8.94 6.61 9.92
N ASN A 16 -9.02 5.55 10.72
CA ASN A 16 -9.48 5.65 12.11
C ASN A 16 -8.32 5.74 13.11
N PHE A 17 -7.09 5.92 12.62
CA PHE A 17 -5.88 6.06 13.44
C PHE A 17 -4.83 6.93 12.73
N VAL A 18 -3.85 7.41 13.50
CA VAL A 18 -2.68 8.11 12.96
C VAL A 18 -1.57 7.09 12.77
N PRO A 19 -1.10 6.86 11.52
CA PRO A 19 0.01 5.96 11.26
C PRO A 19 1.29 6.41 11.98
N ASN A 20 1.93 5.47 12.67
CA ASN A 20 3.20 5.73 13.34
C ASN A 20 4.16 4.54 13.14
N LEU A 21 5.14 4.72 12.27
CA LEU A 21 6.11 3.69 11.92
C LEU A 21 7.03 3.30 13.10
N LYS A 22 7.21 4.19 14.08
CA LYS A 22 8.03 3.89 15.26
C LYS A 22 7.40 2.84 16.18
N LYS A 23 6.07 2.68 16.10
CA LYS A 23 5.30 1.72 16.90
C LYS A 23 5.21 0.32 16.28
N THR A 24 5.70 0.16 15.05
CA THR A 24 5.78 -1.12 14.35
C THR A 24 7.18 -1.71 14.45
N PHE A 25 7.37 -2.91 13.89
CA PHE A 25 8.69 -3.53 13.86
C PHE A 25 9.74 -2.60 13.24
N ASN A 26 10.76 -2.24 14.00
CA ASN A 26 11.91 -1.51 13.49
C ASN A 26 13.15 -1.81 14.34
N ARG A 27 14.33 -1.61 13.75
CA ARG A 27 15.66 -1.71 14.38
C ARG A 27 16.38 -0.36 14.40
N GLY A 28 15.60 0.73 14.38
CA GLY A 28 16.04 2.08 14.13
C GLY A 28 15.73 2.51 12.69
N PHE A 29 15.95 3.78 12.42
CA PHE A 29 15.70 4.40 11.12
C PHE A 29 16.97 4.99 10.56
N THR A 30 17.12 4.96 9.25
CA THR A 30 18.25 5.54 8.54
C THR A 30 17.76 6.29 7.30
N ASN A 31 18.50 7.31 6.90
CA ASN A 31 18.31 7.98 5.61
C ASN A 31 19.00 7.22 4.47
N TYR A 32 19.53 6.04 4.75
CA TYR A 32 20.36 5.28 3.83
C TYR A 32 21.50 6.16 3.28
N PHE A 33 21.65 6.28 1.98
CA PHE A 33 22.70 7.10 1.37
C PHE A 33 22.20 8.44 0.81
N LEU A 34 21.03 8.92 1.27
CA LEU A 34 20.43 10.17 0.76
C LEU A 34 21.36 11.39 0.93
N HIS A 35 22.10 11.46 2.03
CA HIS A 35 23.03 12.55 2.33
C HIS A 35 24.50 12.16 2.18
N GLY A 36 24.79 11.04 1.53
CA GLY A 36 26.12 10.50 1.38
C GLY A 36 26.31 9.15 2.05
N ARG A 37 27.44 8.53 1.80
CA ARG A 37 27.76 7.20 2.33
C ARG A 37 28.05 7.29 3.85
N GLN A 38 27.32 6.48 4.61
CA GLN A 38 27.53 6.34 6.07
C GLN A 38 27.97 4.90 6.37
N PRO A 39 29.02 4.71 7.18
CA PRO A 39 29.54 3.38 7.47
C PRO A 39 28.68 2.57 8.46
N ASP A 40 27.89 3.24 9.30
CA ASP A 40 27.18 2.70 10.46
C ASP A 40 25.64 2.70 10.31
N ILE A 41 25.15 2.49 9.09
CA ILE A 41 23.70 2.43 8.81
C ILE A 41 23.02 1.16 9.32
N SER A 42 23.80 0.17 9.75
CA SER A 42 23.31 -1.12 10.21
C SER A 42 23.09 -1.12 11.73
N SER A 43 22.09 -1.87 12.18
CA SER A 43 21.90 -2.15 13.61
C SER A 43 22.69 -3.40 13.97
N PHE A 44 23.77 -3.23 14.77
CA PHE A 44 24.66 -4.33 15.15
C PHE A 44 24.26 -4.99 16.47
N ASP A 45 23.56 -4.28 17.35
CA ASP A 45 23.25 -4.78 18.68
C ASP A 45 22.23 -5.92 18.68
N THR A 46 21.28 -5.90 17.73
CA THR A 46 20.24 -6.94 17.71
C THR A 46 19.57 -7.09 16.34
N PRO A 47 19.27 -8.33 15.93
CA PRO A 47 18.40 -8.58 14.79
C PRO A 47 16.90 -8.41 15.13
N LYS A 48 16.55 -8.26 16.42
CA LYS A 48 15.17 -8.13 16.90
C LYS A 48 14.70 -6.68 16.81
N ALA A 49 13.39 -6.48 16.87
CA ALA A 49 12.80 -5.15 16.94
C ALA A 49 13.18 -4.46 18.26
N ILE A 50 13.73 -3.25 18.16
CA ILE A 50 13.96 -2.38 19.33
C ILE A 50 12.74 -1.49 19.60
N GLY A 51 12.01 -1.07 18.54
CA GLY A 51 10.81 -0.24 18.65
C GLY A 51 11.10 1.25 18.89
N GLU A 52 10.18 1.93 19.57
CA GLU A 52 10.27 3.35 19.86
C GLU A 52 10.94 3.62 21.22
N TYR A 53 11.78 4.63 21.27
CA TYR A 53 12.32 5.11 22.56
C TYR A 53 11.20 5.70 23.40
N VAL A 54 11.03 5.22 24.63
CA VAL A 54 9.96 5.65 25.55
C VAL A 54 10.45 6.31 26.83
N GLY A 55 11.75 6.47 27.03
CA GLY A 55 12.31 7.18 28.17
C GLY A 55 13.47 6.44 28.83
N LYS A 56 13.81 6.83 30.05
CA LYS A 56 14.85 6.19 30.86
C LYS A 56 14.27 5.66 32.15
N VAL A 57 14.79 4.56 32.63
CA VAL A 57 14.50 4.03 33.97
C VAL A 57 14.94 5.06 35.01
N LYS A 58 13.99 5.53 35.82
CA LYS A 58 14.26 6.54 36.87
C LYS A 58 14.63 5.91 38.19
N GLU A 59 13.82 4.96 38.65
CA GLU A 59 13.92 4.37 39.97
C GLU A 59 13.36 2.93 39.93
N ILE A 60 14.03 2.02 40.60
CA ILE A 60 13.59 0.63 40.76
C ILE A 60 13.17 0.41 42.20
N ARG A 61 12.00 -0.21 42.43
CA ARG A 61 11.49 -0.49 43.78
C ARG A 61 11.41 -2.00 44.01
N GLY A 62 12.41 -2.48 44.67
CA GLY A 62 12.55 -3.92 44.91
C GLY A 62 12.53 -4.73 43.63
N ASN A 63 11.95 -5.92 43.70
CA ASN A 63 11.78 -6.82 42.55
C ASN A 63 10.37 -6.77 41.96
N VAL A 64 9.66 -5.65 42.11
CA VAL A 64 8.23 -5.57 41.81
C VAL A 64 7.90 -4.53 40.74
N SER A 65 8.54 -3.35 40.79
CA SER A 65 8.19 -2.24 39.92
C SER A 65 9.32 -1.26 39.69
N PHE A 66 9.21 -0.45 38.67
CA PHE A 66 10.12 0.66 38.40
C PHE A 66 9.36 1.87 37.82
N ASN A 67 9.95 3.05 37.93
CA ASN A 67 9.44 4.28 37.34
C ASN A 67 10.25 4.65 36.09
N VAL A 68 9.56 5.21 35.10
CA VAL A 68 10.16 5.72 33.87
C VAL A 68 10.09 7.23 33.81
N ALA A 69 11.20 7.88 33.49
CA ALA A 69 11.25 9.30 33.18
C ALA A 69 10.82 9.51 31.73
N THR A 70 9.56 9.87 31.52
CA THR A 70 8.94 9.93 30.19
C THR A 70 7.69 10.80 30.17
N VAL A 71 7.32 11.22 28.95
CA VAL A 71 6.00 11.78 28.60
C VAL A 71 5.14 10.78 27.85
N ALA A 72 5.67 9.60 27.52
CA ALA A 72 4.94 8.55 26.84
C ALA A 72 3.92 7.88 27.80
N SER A 73 2.76 7.53 27.28
CA SER A 73 1.78 6.70 27.99
C SER A 73 2.05 5.22 27.76
N PHE A 74 1.76 4.40 28.76
CA PHE A 74 1.88 2.95 28.69
C PHE A 74 0.52 2.27 28.86
N ALA A 75 0.42 1.06 28.33
CA ALA A 75 -0.74 0.21 28.50
C ALA A 75 -0.35 -1.14 29.13
N ASN A 76 -1.31 -1.77 29.79
CA ASN A 76 -1.13 -3.14 30.25
C ASN A 76 -0.92 -4.05 29.04
N GLY A 77 0.08 -4.90 29.08
CA GLY A 77 0.45 -5.77 27.98
C GLY A 77 1.52 -5.21 27.03
N ASP A 78 1.94 -3.95 27.19
CA ASP A 78 3.08 -3.40 26.41
C ASP A 78 4.31 -4.28 26.54
N GLY A 79 4.98 -4.51 25.40
CA GLY A 79 6.30 -5.13 25.34
C GLY A 79 7.37 -4.05 25.38
N LEU A 80 8.24 -4.12 26.39
CA LEU A 80 9.36 -3.20 26.56
C LEU A 80 10.67 -3.95 26.44
N CYS A 81 11.72 -3.23 26.03
CA CYS A 81 13.06 -3.77 25.96
C CYS A 81 14.11 -2.70 26.25
N PHE A 82 15.31 -3.14 26.57
CA PHE A 82 16.48 -2.32 26.79
C PHE A 82 17.73 -3.07 26.32
N ILE A 83 18.82 -2.35 26.08
CA ILE A 83 20.15 -2.93 25.82
C ILE A 83 20.87 -2.97 27.14
N ASN A 84 21.30 -4.15 27.57
CA ASN A 84 22.05 -4.34 28.79
C ASN A 84 23.54 -3.94 28.65
N ASP A 85 24.31 -4.04 29.69
CA ASP A 85 25.73 -3.66 29.71
C ASP A 85 26.60 -4.55 28.81
N GLU A 86 26.14 -5.76 28.48
CA GLU A 86 26.78 -6.71 27.55
C GLU A 86 26.37 -6.46 26.10
N ARG A 87 25.60 -5.38 25.81
CA ARG A 87 25.05 -5.03 24.51
C ARG A 87 24.04 -6.05 23.96
N GLU A 88 23.36 -6.75 24.84
CA GLU A 88 22.28 -7.67 24.46
C GLU A 88 20.91 -7.05 24.68
N LEU A 89 19.98 -7.34 23.76
CA LEU A 89 18.59 -6.89 23.88
C LEU A 89 17.81 -7.80 24.84
N GLU A 90 17.41 -7.24 25.97
CA GLU A 90 16.50 -7.87 26.91
C GLU A 90 15.09 -7.29 26.78
N GLY A 91 14.09 -8.17 26.71
CA GLY A 91 12.68 -7.79 26.57
C GLY A 91 11.83 -8.36 27.70
N PHE A 92 10.80 -7.60 28.06
CA PHE A 92 9.83 -8.02 29.08
C PHE A 92 8.44 -7.45 28.77
N ARG A 93 7.42 -8.02 29.39
CA ARG A 93 6.04 -7.56 29.23
C ARG A 93 5.58 -6.83 30.50
N VAL A 94 4.89 -5.72 30.31
CA VAL A 94 4.27 -4.95 31.38
C VAL A 94 2.92 -5.61 31.76
N ASN A 95 2.78 -6.00 33.02
CA ASN A 95 1.54 -6.59 33.52
C ASN A 95 0.55 -5.49 33.98
N LYS A 96 1.05 -4.47 34.69
CA LYS A 96 0.23 -3.37 35.21
C LYS A 96 0.95 -2.04 35.05
N VAL A 97 0.16 -0.99 34.78
CA VAL A 97 0.62 0.40 34.64
C VAL A 97 -0.11 1.28 35.63
N GLU A 98 0.65 2.09 36.39
CA GLU A 98 0.12 3.16 37.27
C GLU A 98 0.86 4.46 36.94
N GLY A 99 0.33 5.23 36.00
CA GLY A 99 1.03 6.39 35.46
C GLY A 99 2.37 6.01 34.84
N ASN A 100 3.46 6.56 35.38
CA ASN A 100 4.83 6.23 34.92
C ASN A 100 5.47 5.07 35.72
N ARG A 101 4.73 4.44 36.61
CA ARG A 101 5.16 3.25 37.35
C ARG A 101 4.69 2.00 36.60
N LEU A 102 5.64 1.14 36.28
CA LEU A 102 5.42 -0.09 35.53
C LEU A 102 5.70 -1.30 36.41
N PHE A 103 4.82 -2.28 36.32
CA PHE A 103 4.89 -3.56 36.99
C PHE A 103 5.07 -4.64 35.95
N PRO A 104 6.28 -5.11 35.68
CA PRO A 104 6.54 -6.17 34.72
C PRO A 104 5.97 -7.51 35.24
N PHE A 105 5.69 -8.42 34.33
CA PHE A 105 5.29 -9.78 34.69
C PHE A 105 6.40 -10.49 35.50
N ARG A 106 7.66 -10.30 35.06
CA ARG A 106 8.87 -10.69 35.77
C ARG A 106 9.84 -9.51 35.68
N MET A 107 10.40 -9.09 36.81
CA MET A 107 11.37 -8.02 36.84
C MET A 107 12.68 -8.45 36.16
N PRO A 108 13.16 -7.70 35.17
CA PRO A 108 14.44 -8.02 34.53
C PRO A 108 15.61 -7.85 35.47
N GLU A 109 16.51 -8.80 35.51
CA GLU A 109 17.63 -8.83 36.46
C GLU A 109 18.69 -7.76 36.13
N ASN A 110 18.89 -7.47 34.84
CA ASN A 110 19.88 -6.53 34.34
C ASN A 110 19.35 -5.08 34.17
N LEU A 111 18.10 -4.82 34.52
CA LEU A 111 17.56 -3.47 34.43
C LEU A 111 18.16 -2.57 35.52
N ARG A 112 18.66 -1.38 35.14
CA ARG A 112 19.28 -0.41 36.07
C ARG A 112 18.71 1.00 35.85
N PRO A 113 18.67 1.85 36.87
CA PRO A 113 18.39 3.27 36.73
C PRO A 113 19.31 3.93 35.70
N GLY A 114 18.75 4.82 34.86
CA GLY A 114 19.47 5.51 33.81
C GLY A 114 19.45 4.81 32.45
N MET A 115 19.15 3.52 32.39
CA MET A 115 19.06 2.79 31.12
C MET A 115 17.93 3.31 30.22
N ALA A 116 18.21 3.38 28.93
CA ALA A 116 17.22 3.71 27.92
C ALA A 116 16.24 2.56 27.75
N LEU A 117 14.94 2.91 27.71
CA LEU A 117 13.85 1.97 27.56
C LEU A 117 13.16 2.18 26.22
N TYR A 118 12.87 1.10 25.55
CA TYR A 118 12.19 1.09 24.25
C TYR A 118 10.92 0.24 24.33
N ARG A 119 9.92 0.60 23.52
CA ARG A 119 8.69 -0.16 23.38
C ARG A 119 8.68 -0.83 22.02
N ASN A 120 8.83 -2.15 21.99
CA ASN A 120 8.81 -2.96 20.78
C ASN A 120 7.44 -3.59 20.47
N ASN A 121 6.48 -3.47 21.39
CA ASN A 121 5.09 -3.82 21.19
C ASN A 121 4.17 -2.84 21.93
N ASP A 122 3.50 -1.99 21.20
CA ASP A 122 2.47 -1.07 21.72
C ASP A 122 1.11 -1.78 21.67
N GLN A 123 0.64 -2.27 22.82
CA GLN A 123 -0.57 -3.06 22.90
C GLN A 123 -1.82 -2.29 22.42
N ALA A 124 -1.91 -1.01 22.74
CA ALA A 124 -3.04 -0.18 22.32
C ALA A 124 -3.03 0.06 20.80
N PHE A 125 -1.85 0.27 20.21
CA PHE A 125 -1.69 0.44 18.78
C PHE A 125 -1.98 -0.87 18.02
N GLU A 126 -1.50 -2.01 18.51
CA GLU A 126 -1.80 -3.32 17.93
C GLU A 126 -3.30 -3.63 17.96
N GLN A 127 -4.00 -3.27 19.02
CA GLN A 127 -5.46 -3.44 19.08
C GLN A 127 -6.20 -2.59 18.03
N ILE A 128 -5.69 -1.41 17.71
CA ILE A 128 -6.23 -0.59 16.61
C ILE A 128 -5.95 -1.26 15.28
N LEU A 129 -4.72 -1.72 15.04
CA LEU A 129 -4.32 -2.36 13.79
C LEU A 129 -5.03 -3.70 13.54
N ALA A 130 -5.42 -4.41 14.60
CA ALA A 130 -6.19 -5.65 14.49
C ALA A 130 -7.64 -5.44 13.96
N ARG A 131 -8.09 -4.19 13.90
CA ARG A 131 -9.41 -3.81 13.39
C ARG A 131 -9.32 -3.22 12.00
N LYS A 132 -10.45 -2.86 11.41
CA LYS A 132 -10.50 -2.11 10.15
C LYS A 132 -9.93 -0.71 10.37
N THR A 133 -8.74 -0.45 9.82
CA THR A 133 -7.98 0.78 10.07
C THR A 133 -8.13 1.83 8.98
N ALA A 134 -8.50 1.39 7.79
CA ALA A 134 -8.66 2.27 6.65
C ALA A 134 -9.79 1.77 5.75
N GLU A 135 -10.55 2.68 5.20
CA GLU A 135 -11.57 2.38 4.22
C GLU A 135 -11.43 3.30 3.02
N ARG A 136 -11.27 2.71 1.84
CA ARG A 136 -11.24 3.46 0.59
C ARG A 136 -12.61 3.36 -0.09
N ARG A 137 -13.20 4.50 -0.38
CA ARG A 137 -14.46 4.61 -1.12
C ARG A 137 -14.31 5.53 -2.32
N ILE A 138 -15.01 5.19 -3.39
CA ILE A 138 -15.12 6.03 -4.59
C ILE A 138 -16.47 6.73 -4.52
N PRO A 139 -16.51 8.06 -4.35
CA PRO A 139 -17.76 8.79 -4.26
C PRO A 139 -18.44 8.86 -5.60
N LEU A 140 -19.75 8.59 -5.60
CA LEU A 140 -20.61 8.70 -6.76
C LEU A 140 -22.00 9.21 -6.35
N PHE A 141 -22.80 9.55 -7.34
CA PHE A 141 -24.24 9.73 -7.17
C PHE A 141 -24.99 8.99 -8.27
N ILE A 142 -26.25 8.65 -7.98
CA ILE A 142 -27.13 7.95 -8.90
C ILE A 142 -28.20 8.90 -9.40
N GLU A 143 -28.52 8.83 -10.68
CA GLU A 143 -29.69 9.47 -11.27
C GLU A 143 -30.66 8.40 -11.74
N LEU A 144 -31.93 8.56 -11.42
CA LEU A 144 -33.04 7.76 -11.95
C LEU A 144 -33.98 8.65 -12.75
N GLN A 145 -34.34 8.21 -13.95
CA GLN A 145 -35.32 8.93 -14.79
C GLN A 145 -36.15 7.96 -15.60
N PRO A 146 -37.45 8.26 -15.86
CA PRO A 146 -38.23 7.52 -16.82
C PRO A 146 -37.70 7.80 -18.24
N VAL A 147 -37.70 6.80 -19.08
CA VAL A 147 -37.21 6.90 -20.47
C VAL A 147 -38.08 6.03 -21.36
N LEU A 148 -38.33 6.56 -22.54
CA LEU A 148 -38.87 5.80 -23.67
C LEU A 148 -37.69 5.47 -24.60
N GLU A 149 -37.28 4.22 -24.64
CA GLU A 149 -36.19 3.77 -25.50
C GLU A 149 -36.74 3.08 -26.73
N LYS A 150 -36.17 3.32 -27.89
CA LYS A 150 -36.57 2.65 -29.12
C LYS A 150 -35.74 1.37 -29.23
N ASP A 151 -36.41 0.24 -29.29
CA ASP A 151 -35.81 -1.05 -29.53
C ASP A 151 -35.09 -1.04 -30.90
N GLU A 152 -33.80 -1.36 -30.90
CA GLU A 152 -32.97 -1.31 -32.10
C GLU A 152 -33.34 -2.41 -33.12
N ASP A 153 -33.88 -3.54 -32.66
CA ASP A 153 -34.15 -4.70 -33.51
C ASP A 153 -35.52 -4.59 -34.22
N ASN A 154 -36.53 -4.13 -33.51
CA ASN A 154 -37.91 -4.11 -34.04
C ASN A 154 -38.50 -2.69 -34.25
N GLY A 155 -37.80 -1.66 -33.74
CA GLY A 155 -38.20 -0.26 -33.82
C GLY A 155 -39.36 0.13 -32.89
N GLU A 156 -39.80 -0.75 -32.00
CA GLU A 156 -40.85 -0.46 -31.02
C GLU A 156 -40.32 0.46 -29.91
N VAL A 157 -41.18 1.31 -29.38
CA VAL A 157 -40.87 2.18 -28.26
C VAL A 157 -41.15 1.40 -26.98
N VAL A 158 -40.11 1.15 -26.18
CA VAL A 158 -40.20 0.44 -24.92
C VAL A 158 -40.19 1.45 -23.77
N ASP A 159 -41.22 1.37 -22.95
CA ASP A 159 -41.30 2.16 -21.70
C ASP A 159 -40.38 1.55 -20.63
N GLY A 160 -39.73 2.40 -19.87
CA GLY A 160 -38.81 1.94 -18.81
C GLY A 160 -38.22 3.08 -18.01
N PHE A 161 -37.16 2.75 -17.30
CA PHE A 161 -36.38 3.77 -16.60
C PHE A 161 -34.87 3.53 -16.76
N LEU A 162 -34.12 4.62 -16.73
CA LEU A 162 -32.68 4.64 -16.81
C LEU A 162 -32.11 4.99 -15.44
N ALA A 163 -31.19 4.16 -14.96
CA ALA A 163 -30.37 4.43 -13.79
C ALA A 163 -28.93 4.75 -14.25
N THR A 164 -28.43 5.90 -13.88
CA THR A 164 -27.08 6.37 -14.26
C THR A 164 -26.22 6.55 -13.01
N ALA A 165 -25.03 5.97 -13.00
CA ALA A 165 -24.04 6.20 -11.98
C ALA A 165 -22.97 7.18 -12.45
N ASN A 166 -22.79 8.25 -11.69
CA ASN A 166 -21.86 9.35 -11.98
C ASN A 166 -20.77 9.38 -10.91
N ILE A 167 -19.51 9.19 -11.31
CA ILE A 167 -18.35 9.23 -10.41
C ILE A 167 -17.82 10.64 -10.30
N PHE A 168 -17.58 11.11 -9.07
CA PHE A 168 -16.95 12.39 -8.82
C PHE A 168 -15.45 12.34 -9.19
N LYS A 169 -15.01 13.30 -10.02
CA LYS A 169 -13.60 13.65 -10.19
C LYS A 169 -13.11 14.53 -9.06
N SER A 170 -13.97 15.44 -8.59
CA SER A 170 -13.78 16.28 -7.41
C SER A 170 -15.14 16.53 -6.78
N VAL A 171 -15.34 16.11 -5.54
CA VAL A 171 -16.58 16.35 -4.80
C VAL A 171 -16.72 17.85 -4.46
N GLU A 172 -15.62 18.50 -4.09
CA GLU A 172 -15.58 19.91 -3.71
C GLU A 172 -15.95 20.84 -4.87
N GLN A 173 -15.54 20.48 -6.09
CA GLN A 173 -15.80 21.27 -7.30
C GLN A 173 -17.07 20.82 -8.03
N GLY A 174 -17.75 19.78 -7.57
CA GLY A 174 -18.91 19.22 -8.24
C GLY A 174 -18.60 18.60 -9.61
N LEU A 175 -17.32 18.31 -9.91
CA LEU A 175 -16.93 17.73 -11.18
C LEU A 175 -17.15 16.22 -11.17
N TYR A 176 -17.90 15.72 -12.16
CA TYR A 176 -18.20 14.30 -12.30
C TYR A 176 -18.22 13.86 -13.76
N TYR A 177 -18.37 12.57 -13.99
CA TYR A 177 -18.61 11.99 -15.31
C TYR A 177 -19.52 10.77 -15.20
N LYS A 178 -20.29 10.52 -16.25
CA LYS A 178 -21.11 9.32 -16.37
C LYS A 178 -20.20 8.09 -16.49
N ALA A 179 -20.33 7.17 -15.54
CA ALA A 179 -19.46 6.01 -15.47
C ALA A 179 -20.17 4.71 -15.88
N ALA A 180 -21.46 4.58 -15.54
CA ALA A 180 -22.26 3.42 -15.91
C ALA A 180 -23.73 3.83 -16.06
N GLU A 181 -24.47 3.06 -16.84
CA GLU A 181 -25.92 3.18 -16.97
C GLU A 181 -26.56 1.82 -17.15
N VAL A 182 -27.81 1.72 -16.68
CA VAL A 182 -28.66 0.54 -16.80
C VAL A 182 -30.04 0.99 -17.18
N PHE A 183 -30.48 0.62 -18.38
CA PHE A 183 -31.87 0.74 -18.80
C PHE A 183 -32.65 -0.49 -18.34
N THR A 184 -33.82 -0.29 -17.76
CA THR A 184 -34.69 -1.37 -17.32
C THR A 184 -36.05 -1.22 -18.00
N PRO A 185 -36.36 -2.11 -18.95
CA PRO A 185 -37.66 -2.11 -19.61
C PRO A 185 -38.73 -2.56 -18.62
N MET A 186 -39.72 -1.72 -18.40
CA MET A 186 -40.92 -2.05 -17.62
C MET A 186 -41.99 -1.01 -17.83
N GLN A 187 -43.24 -1.43 -17.84
CA GLN A 187 -44.36 -0.52 -17.86
C GLN A 187 -44.45 0.20 -16.53
N LEU A 188 -44.22 1.51 -16.54
CA LEU A 188 -44.26 2.35 -15.33
C LEU A 188 -45.73 2.61 -14.95
N GLN A 189 -46.16 2.03 -13.85
CA GLN A 189 -47.48 2.24 -13.27
C GLN A 189 -47.41 3.34 -12.21
N CYS A 190 -48.46 4.16 -12.13
CA CYS A 190 -48.56 5.18 -11.10
C CYS A 190 -48.63 4.56 -9.71
N ALA A 191 -47.78 5.03 -8.80
CA ALA A 191 -47.73 4.58 -7.41
C ALA A 191 -48.89 5.21 -6.62
N LYS A 192 -49.47 4.45 -5.72
CA LYS A 192 -50.52 4.97 -4.78
C LYS A 192 -49.96 6.03 -3.82
N ARG A 193 -48.66 6.05 -3.56
CA ARG A 193 -47.96 7.01 -2.71
C ARG A 193 -46.57 7.26 -3.34
N SER A 194 -46.01 8.47 -3.15
CA SER A 194 -44.63 8.75 -3.60
C SER A 194 -43.67 7.69 -3.15
N GLN A 195 -42.82 7.25 -4.05
CA GLN A 195 -41.77 6.26 -3.81
C GLN A 195 -40.39 6.92 -3.53
N HIS A 196 -40.36 8.24 -3.38
CA HIS A 196 -39.15 9.05 -3.23
C HIS A 196 -38.17 8.45 -2.21
N ASP A 197 -38.58 8.37 -0.96
CA ASP A 197 -37.70 7.89 0.14
C ASP A 197 -37.29 6.43 -0.04
N ASN A 198 -38.21 5.61 -0.57
CA ASN A 198 -37.91 4.21 -0.85
C ASN A 198 -36.87 4.05 -1.94
N MET A 199 -36.99 4.78 -3.08
CA MET A 199 -36.02 4.74 -4.16
C MET A 199 -34.64 5.21 -3.70
N ILE A 200 -34.58 6.32 -2.98
CA ILE A 200 -33.32 6.81 -2.39
C ILE A 200 -32.72 5.75 -1.46
N ALA A 201 -33.51 5.20 -0.54
CA ALA A 201 -33.03 4.20 0.41
C ALA A 201 -32.54 2.91 -0.26
N GLN A 202 -33.19 2.46 -1.35
CA GLN A 202 -32.75 1.25 -2.06
C GLN A 202 -31.54 1.50 -2.94
N MET A 203 -31.47 2.62 -3.65
CA MET A 203 -30.39 2.92 -4.59
C MET A 203 -29.10 3.40 -3.89
N SER A 204 -29.16 3.90 -2.66
CA SER A 204 -27.98 4.30 -1.89
C SER A 204 -27.27 3.14 -1.14
N LYS A 205 -27.81 1.91 -1.13
CA LYS A 205 -27.27 0.75 -0.39
C LYS A 205 -26.11 0.10 -1.13
N PHE A 206 -24.93 0.69 -1.10
CA PHE A 206 -23.72 0.12 -1.73
C PHE A 206 -22.98 -0.89 -0.86
N GLY A 207 -23.33 -1.05 0.42
CA GLY A 207 -22.80 -2.07 1.32
C GLY A 207 -21.26 -2.05 1.41
N GLU A 208 -20.65 -3.23 1.27
CA GLU A 208 -19.20 -3.42 1.33
C GLU A 208 -18.49 -3.15 -0.02
N SER A 209 -19.22 -2.64 -1.03
CA SER A 209 -18.59 -2.29 -2.30
C SER A 209 -17.57 -1.15 -2.12
N LYS A 210 -16.68 -0.97 -3.07
CA LYS A 210 -15.69 0.13 -3.08
C LYS A 210 -16.29 1.52 -3.37
N TYR A 211 -17.62 1.62 -3.51
CA TYR A 211 -18.32 2.85 -3.84
C TYR A 211 -19.07 3.42 -2.65
N GLU A 212 -19.20 4.76 -2.65
CA GLU A 212 -20.01 5.50 -1.68
C GLU A 212 -21.01 6.36 -2.44
N CYS A 213 -22.29 6.08 -2.29
CA CYS A 213 -23.34 6.90 -2.86
C CYS A 213 -23.57 8.15 -1.99
N LYS A 214 -23.20 9.32 -2.50
CA LYS A 214 -23.40 10.59 -1.79
C LYS A 214 -24.83 11.06 -1.81
N HIS A 215 -25.52 10.86 -2.92
CA HIS A 215 -26.93 11.16 -3.07
C HIS A 215 -27.53 10.43 -4.28
N VAL A 216 -28.86 10.40 -4.31
CA VAL A 216 -29.66 9.88 -5.43
C VAL A 216 -30.51 11.02 -5.94
N VAL A 217 -30.50 11.26 -7.25
CA VAL A 217 -31.31 12.28 -7.92
C VAL A 217 -32.42 11.59 -8.68
N LEU A 218 -33.67 11.93 -8.34
CA LEU A 218 -34.86 11.47 -9.04
C LEU A 218 -35.31 12.55 -10.03
N LYS A 219 -35.36 12.22 -11.30
CA LYS A 219 -35.73 13.16 -12.41
C LYS A 219 -37.06 12.80 -12.99
N ASN A 220 -37.73 13.82 -13.56
CA ASN A 220 -38.95 13.66 -14.35
C ASN A 220 -40.03 12.85 -13.62
N ASP A 221 -40.27 13.15 -12.33
CA ASP A 221 -41.27 12.56 -11.47
C ASP A 221 -41.28 11.02 -11.41
N ILE A 222 -40.08 10.40 -11.57
CA ILE A 222 -39.94 8.94 -11.50
C ILE A 222 -40.44 8.36 -10.17
N ASP A 223 -40.44 9.14 -9.09
CA ASP A 223 -40.93 8.78 -7.77
C ASP A 223 -42.45 8.67 -7.69
N ALA A 224 -43.18 9.15 -8.71
CA ALA A 224 -44.60 8.89 -8.91
C ALA A 224 -44.89 7.50 -9.51
N ALA A 225 -43.85 6.81 -10.01
CA ALA A 225 -43.96 5.45 -10.52
C ALA A 225 -43.71 4.40 -9.45
N PHE A 226 -44.41 3.28 -9.53
CA PHE A 226 -44.14 2.12 -8.67
C PHE A 226 -43.07 1.24 -9.32
N ILE A 227 -41.92 1.15 -8.63
CA ILE A 227 -40.84 0.24 -9.01
C ILE A 227 -40.60 -0.74 -7.84
N PRO A 228 -40.73 -2.06 -8.07
CA PRO A 228 -40.47 -3.04 -7.00
C PRO A 228 -39.05 -2.97 -6.45
N ASN A 229 -38.89 -3.17 -5.15
CA ASN A 229 -37.58 -3.16 -4.49
C ASN A 229 -36.58 -4.20 -5.06
N SER A 230 -37.10 -5.33 -5.54
CA SER A 230 -36.30 -6.35 -6.22
C SER A 230 -35.68 -5.82 -7.50
N VAL A 231 -36.43 -5.05 -8.30
CA VAL A 231 -35.95 -4.42 -9.52
C VAL A 231 -34.89 -3.38 -9.20
N LEU A 232 -35.15 -2.45 -8.27
CA LEU A 232 -34.16 -1.46 -7.82
C LEU A 232 -32.86 -2.12 -7.32
N SER A 233 -32.99 -3.22 -6.59
CA SER A 233 -31.85 -3.98 -6.08
C SER A 233 -31.03 -4.65 -7.19
N ASN A 234 -31.70 -5.17 -8.22
CA ASN A 234 -31.04 -5.77 -9.39
C ASN A 234 -30.32 -4.71 -10.23
N VAL A 235 -30.98 -3.58 -10.50
CA VAL A 235 -30.39 -2.44 -11.21
C VAL A 235 -29.16 -1.93 -10.50
N ARG A 236 -29.20 -1.78 -9.16
CA ARG A 236 -28.04 -1.38 -8.36
C ARG A 236 -26.87 -2.37 -8.48
N ARG A 237 -27.15 -3.69 -8.45
CA ARG A 237 -26.08 -4.71 -8.62
C ARG A 237 -25.47 -4.63 -10.01
N GLU A 238 -26.29 -4.46 -11.03
CA GLU A 238 -25.83 -4.31 -12.42
C GLU A 238 -25.03 -3.03 -12.60
N LEU A 239 -25.43 -1.90 -12.00
CA LEU A 239 -24.66 -0.66 -11.98
C LEU A 239 -23.27 -0.89 -11.34
N ILE A 240 -23.21 -1.58 -10.21
CA ILE A 240 -21.93 -1.89 -9.55
C ILE A 240 -21.03 -2.72 -10.47
N GLN A 241 -21.57 -3.74 -11.11
CA GLN A 241 -20.83 -4.58 -12.05
C GLN A 241 -20.28 -3.76 -13.24
N LYS A 242 -21.11 -2.92 -13.86
CA LYS A 242 -20.70 -2.04 -14.97
C LYS A 242 -19.65 -1.00 -14.51
N LEU A 243 -19.80 -0.46 -13.30
CA LEU A 243 -18.79 0.43 -12.70
C LEU A 243 -17.45 -0.28 -12.50
N ASP A 244 -17.45 -1.51 -12.00
CA ASP A 244 -16.25 -2.31 -11.80
C ASP A 244 -15.54 -2.58 -13.13
N GLN A 245 -16.30 -2.99 -14.14
CA GLN A 245 -15.77 -3.21 -15.48
C GLN A 245 -15.17 -1.92 -16.06
N ARG A 246 -15.92 -0.82 -15.99
CA ARG A 246 -15.46 0.48 -16.50
C ARG A 246 -14.15 0.94 -15.86
N ILE A 247 -14.04 0.84 -14.53
CA ILE A 247 -12.80 1.23 -13.82
C ILE A 247 -11.64 0.32 -14.20
N THR A 248 -11.88 -0.98 -14.35
CA THR A 248 -10.86 -1.94 -14.78
C THR A 248 -10.37 -1.63 -16.18
N ASP A 249 -11.29 -1.36 -17.12
CA ASP A 249 -10.96 -1.02 -18.50
C ASP A 249 -10.19 0.31 -18.61
N GLU A 250 -10.58 1.30 -17.80
CA GLU A 250 -9.86 2.57 -17.76
C GLU A 250 -8.46 2.44 -17.15
N LEU A 251 -8.27 1.59 -16.12
CA LEU A 251 -6.97 1.27 -15.57
C LEU A 251 -6.10 0.55 -16.60
N ASN A 252 -6.64 -0.45 -17.27
CA ASN A 252 -5.93 -1.20 -18.30
C ASN A 252 -5.52 -0.28 -19.47
N ARG A 253 -6.42 0.57 -19.94
CA ARG A 253 -6.09 1.56 -20.99
C ARG A 253 -5.03 2.56 -20.52
N SER A 254 -5.09 3.03 -19.26
CA SER A 254 -4.08 3.94 -18.73
C SER A 254 -2.73 3.24 -18.51
N LEU A 255 -2.72 1.97 -18.17
CA LEU A 255 -1.50 1.16 -18.12
C LEU A 255 -0.92 0.95 -19.51
N ILE A 256 -1.75 0.63 -20.50
CA ILE A 256 -1.32 0.43 -21.88
C ILE A 256 -0.86 1.76 -22.52
N SER A 257 -1.56 2.88 -22.28
CA SER A 257 -1.19 4.21 -22.79
C SER A 257 -0.06 4.85 -21.97
N GLY A 258 0.07 4.54 -20.69
CA GLY A 258 1.18 4.95 -19.82
C GLY A 258 2.38 4.00 -19.92
N MET A 259 2.21 2.85 -20.53
CA MET A 259 3.24 2.07 -21.23
C MET A 259 3.59 2.72 -22.56
N ASP A 260 3.39 4.05 -22.68
CA ASP A 260 4.20 4.80 -23.60
C ASP A 260 5.63 4.31 -23.35
N ARG A 261 6.25 3.77 -24.38
CA ARG A 261 7.59 3.15 -24.38
C ARG A 261 8.67 4.00 -23.69
N ASN A 262 8.31 5.21 -23.30
CA ASN A 262 9.10 6.17 -22.53
C ASN A 262 9.01 6.02 -21.00
N PHE A 263 8.06 5.26 -20.42
CA PHE A 263 8.06 5.06 -18.95
C PHE A 263 9.03 3.94 -18.52
N PHE A 264 9.31 2.98 -19.40
CA PHE A 264 10.46 2.06 -19.33
C PHE A 264 11.64 2.54 -20.16
N ALA A 265 11.57 3.71 -20.77
CA ALA A 265 12.79 4.44 -21.08
C ALA A 265 13.36 4.88 -19.72
N SER A 266 13.89 3.90 -18.99
CA SER A 266 15.00 4.10 -18.09
C SER A 266 15.86 5.24 -18.68
N PRO A 267 16.43 6.15 -17.85
CA PRO A 267 17.52 6.99 -18.33
C PRO A 267 18.65 6.17 -18.99
N TYR A 268 18.60 4.86 -18.85
CA TYR A 268 19.27 3.85 -19.67
C TYR A 268 18.32 3.39 -20.80
N ARG A 269 17.88 4.34 -21.65
CA ARG A 269 17.32 4.03 -22.95
C ARG A 269 18.34 3.11 -23.64
N LEU A 270 17.96 1.87 -23.87
CA LEU A 270 18.64 1.06 -24.89
C LEU A 270 18.31 1.75 -26.21
N ASP A 271 19.12 2.74 -26.57
CA ASP A 271 19.02 3.40 -27.86
C ASP A 271 19.15 2.32 -28.92
N GLN A 272 18.25 2.35 -29.88
CA GLN A 272 18.35 1.48 -31.03
C GLN A 272 19.73 1.62 -31.62
N PRO A 273 20.38 0.53 -32.08
CA PRO A 273 21.69 0.64 -32.71
C PRO A 273 21.58 1.58 -33.89
N GLY A 274 22.09 2.78 -33.81
CA GLY A 274 22.12 3.75 -34.90
C GLY A 274 22.13 5.23 -34.55
N GLU A 275 21.76 5.65 -33.32
CA GLU A 275 21.57 7.07 -32.99
C GLU A 275 22.40 7.56 -31.78
N ARG A 276 23.58 7.05 -31.57
CA ARG A 276 24.55 7.71 -30.69
C ARG A 276 25.80 8.07 -31.45
N GLU A 277 26.02 9.37 -31.68
CA GLU A 277 27.37 9.90 -31.78
C GLU A 277 28.18 9.37 -30.61
N ALA A 278 29.29 8.75 -30.91
CA ALA A 278 30.22 8.08 -30.01
C ALA A 278 30.76 9.03 -28.92
N LYS A 279 30.00 9.27 -27.87
CA LYS A 279 30.59 9.56 -26.56
C LYS A 279 31.20 8.24 -26.12
N SER A 280 32.53 8.18 -26.01
CA SER A 280 33.33 7.02 -25.68
C SER A 280 32.60 6.10 -24.70
N GLN A 281 32.06 5.01 -25.20
CA GLN A 281 31.53 3.94 -24.35
C GLN A 281 32.72 3.44 -23.54
N LYS A 282 32.71 3.71 -22.26
CA LYS A 282 33.72 3.17 -21.37
C LYS A 282 33.51 1.66 -21.40
N GLU A 283 34.42 0.93 -21.98
CA GLU A 283 34.40 -0.52 -22.00
C GLU A 283 34.34 -1.02 -20.55
N LEU A 284 33.36 -1.85 -20.24
CA LEU A 284 33.28 -2.49 -18.95
C LEU A 284 34.34 -3.56 -18.84
N THR A 285 35.01 -3.63 -17.72
CA THR A 285 35.92 -4.71 -17.38
C THR A 285 35.41 -5.43 -16.11
N TRP A 286 35.76 -6.70 -16.02
CA TRP A 286 35.47 -7.44 -14.80
C TRP A 286 36.16 -6.77 -13.62
N GLN A 287 35.42 -6.58 -12.51
CA GLN A 287 36.06 -6.11 -11.27
C GLN A 287 37.01 -7.18 -10.74
N PRO A 288 38.25 -6.80 -10.35
CA PRO A 288 39.27 -7.76 -9.92
C PRO A 288 38.79 -8.74 -8.85
N GLU A 289 37.93 -8.27 -7.94
CA GLU A 289 37.36 -9.08 -6.86
C GLU A 289 36.45 -10.19 -7.37
N TYR A 290 35.84 -10.02 -8.55
CA TYR A 290 34.89 -10.97 -9.12
C TYR A 290 35.48 -11.72 -10.34
N GLU A 291 36.68 -11.44 -10.75
CA GLU A 291 37.26 -12.06 -11.94
C GLU A 291 37.32 -13.58 -11.83
N LYS A 292 37.64 -14.10 -10.67
CA LYS A 292 37.63 -15.54 -10.36
C LYS A 292 36.20 -16.12 -10.27
N TRP A 293 35.21 -15.30 -9.85
CA TRP A 293 33.86 -15.73 -9.53
C TRP A 293 32.82 -14.90 -10.30
N ARG A 294 32.88 -14.90 -11.63
CA ARG A 294 32.06 -14.05 -12.52
C ARG A 294 30.56 -14.26 -12.36
N TYR A 295 30.12 -15.44 -11.93
CA TYR A 295 28.73 -15.72 -11.63
C TYR A 295 28.14 -14.85 -10.49
N THR A 296 28.96 -14.20 -9.68
CA THR A 296 28.53 -13.26 -8.63
C THR A 296 27.93 -11.96 -9.18
N TYR A 297 28.08 -11.69 -10.49
CA TYR A 297 27.36 -10.62 -11.17
C TYR A 297 25.87 -10.90 -11.35
N ASN A 298 25.40 -12.12 -10.99
CA ASN A 298 23.97 -12.50 -11.06
C ASN A 298 23.33 -12.31 -12.45
N ILE A 299 24.04 -12.66 -13.51
CA ILE A 299 23.52 -12.55 -14.87
C ILE A 299 22.59 -13.73 -15.13
N ALA A 300 21.27 -13.48 -15.01
CA ALA A 300 20.27 -14.53 -14.92
C ALA A 300 19.33 -14.62 -16.15
N ASN A 301 19.48 -13.75 -17.15
CA ASN A 301 18.64 -13.76 -18.34
C ASN A 301 19.39 -13.25 -19.57
N ASP A 302 18.83 -13.52 -20.76
CA ASP A 302 19.45 -13.18 -22.03
C ASP A 302 19.64 -11.67 -22.21
N ALA A 303 18.71 -10.84 -21.77
CA ALA A 303 18.83 -9.39 -21.87
C ALA A 303 20.00 -8.86 -21.05
N ALA A 304 20.28 -9.44 -19.87
CA ALA A 304 21.47 -9.11 -19.09
C ALA A 304 22.75 -9.58 -19.77
N VAL A 305 22.74 -10.78 -20.36
CA VAL A 305 23.88 -11.29 -21.16
C VAL A 305 24.19 -10.34 -22.31
N ASP A 306 23.17 -9.93 -23.06
CA ASP A 306 23.33 -9.03 -24.21
C ASP A 306 23.82 -7.65 -23.76
N PHE A 307 23.33 -7.12 -22.67
CA PHE A 307 23.81 -5.87 -22.08
C PHE A 307 25.31 -5.92 -21.81
N TYR A 308 25.78 -6.93 -21.10
CA TYR A 308 27.19 -7.03 -20.74
C TYR A 308 28.10 -7.28 -21.99
N LYS A 309 27.64 -8.08 -22.97
CA LYS A 309 28.34 -8.27 -24.25
C LYS A 309 28.47 -6.97 -25.05
N MET A 310 27.39 -6.19 -25.13
CA MET A 310 27.39 -4.89 -25.80
C MET A 310 28.37 -3.88 -25.17
N HIS A 311 28.70 -4.07 -23.90
CA HIS A 311 29.65 -3.24 -23.16
C HIS A 311 31.05 -3.86 -23.07
N GLY A 312 31.39 -4.83 -23.92
CA GLY A 312 32.73 -5.36 -24.08
C GLY A 312 33.10 -6.52 -23.17
N LEU A 313 32.19 -7.00 -22.31
CA LEU A 313 32.51 -8.14 -21.44
C LEU A 313 32.39 -9.46 -22.19
N GLU A 314 33.49 -10.22 -22.18
CA GLU A 314 33.54 -11.59 -22.70
C GLU A 314 33.49 -12.63 -21.61
N ASN A 315 33.26 -13.90 -21.96
CA ASN A 315 33.21 -15.04 -21.02
C ASN A 315 32.24 -14.85 -19.87
N ILE A 316 31.04 -14.46 -20.21
CA ILE A 316 29.94 -14.24 -19.23
C ILE A 316 29.55 -15.59 -18.63
N GLN A 317 29.61 -15.69 -17.29
CA GLN A 317 29.10 -16.84 -16.55
C GLN A 317 27.68 -16.55 -16.09
N PRO A 318 26.74 -17.50 -16.28
CA PRO A 318 25.39 -17.33 -15.73
C PRO A 318 25.41 -17.27 -14.21
N ALA A 319 24.35 -16.70 -13.61
CA ALA A 319 24.13 -16.68 -12.18
C ALA A 319 24.30 -18.07 -11.57
N PHE A 320 24.68 -18.13 -10.29
CA PHE A 320 25.00 -19.38 -9.59
C PHE A 320 23.87 -20.40 -9.70
N GLU A 321 22.61 -19.93 -9.57
CA GLU A 321 21.39 -20.76 -9.61
C GLU A 321 21.13 -21.38 -10.98
N LEU A 322 21.63 -20.75 -12.05
CA LEU A 322 21.46 -21.23 -13.42
C LEU A 322 22.65 -22.09 -13.91
N GLY A 323 23.78 -21.99 -13.21
CA GLY A 323 24.97 -22.81 -13.48
C GLY A 323 24.73 -24.25 -13.02
N ALA A 324 24.67 -25.16 -13.99
CA ALA A 324 24.41 -26.58 -13.73
C ALA A 324 25.16 -27.12 -12.51
N ASN A 325 24.45 -27.84 -11.67
CA ASN A 325 24.76 -28.52 -10.40
C ASN A 325 26.01 -29.41 -10.33
N LYS A 326 27.08 -29.11 -11.05
CA LYS A 326 28.29 -29.95 -11.16
C LYS A 326 29.56 -29.33 -10.54
N ARG A 327 29.41 -28.22 -9.80
CA ARG A 327 30.59 -27.65 -9.13
C ARG A 327 30.84 -28.45 -7.84
N LYS A 328 31.85 -29.29 -7.88
CA LYS A 328 32.35 -30.05 -6.70
C LYS A 328 33.27 -29.19 -5.82
N ASP A 329 33.57 -27.97 -6.22
CA ASP A 329 34.57 -27.12 -5.56
C ASP A 329 33.87 -26.08 -4.69
N GLU A 330 34.61 -25.50 -3.75
CA GLU A 330 34.16 -24.36 -2.94
C GLU A 330 33.65 -23.22 -3.85
N SER A 331 32.45 -22.77 -3.56
CA SER A 331 31.81 -21.71 -4.31
C SER A 331 31.63 -20.46 -3.46
N LEU A 332 32.08 -19.30 -3.95
CA LEU A 332 31.80 -18.04 -3.30
C LEU A 332 30.30 -17.68 -3.52
N ILE A 333 29.52 -17.65 -2.45
CA ILE A 333 28.09 -17.33 -2.51
C ILE A 333 27.88 -15.83 -2.34
N MET A 334 28.67 -15.18 -1.47
CA MET A 334 28.57 -13.76 -1.17
C MET A 334 29.92 -13.20 -0.78
N GLN A 335 30.21 -11.98 -1.23
CA GLN A 335 31.36 -11.21 -0.78
C GLN A 335 30.86 -9.97 -0.04
N CYS A 336 31.28 -9.82 1.22
CA CYS A 336 30.96 -8.66 2.04
C CYS A 336 32.20 -7.78 2.18
N ARG A 337 32.07 -6.48 1.89
CA ARG A 337 33.13 -5.50 2.12
C ARG A 337 33.20 -5.02 3.58
N HIS A 338 32.19 -5.40 4.37
CA HIS A 338 32.13 -5.08 5.77
C HIS A 338 32.96 -6.08 6.58
N CYS A 339 33.95 -5.59 7.28
CA CYS A 339 34.80 -6.45 8.09
C CYS A 339 34.20 -6.66 9.47
N ILE A 340 33.56 -7.81 9.68
CA ILE A 340 32.91 -8.18 10.95
C ILE A 340 33.89 -8.09 12.16
N ARG A 341 35.20 -8.24 11.91
CA ARG A 341 36.21 -8.15 12.95
C ARG A 341 36.41 -6.73 13.52
N TYR A 342 36.01 -5.70 12.72
CA TYR A 342 36.15 -4.29 13.08
C TYR A 342 34.81 -3.59 13.27
N SER A 343 33.71 -4.34 13.24
CA SER A 343 32.36 -3.85 13.58
C SER A 343 32.02 -4.12 15.06
#